data_1a0b7ea290855f7eab2a36313587060e
#
_entry.id   1a0b7ea290855f7eab2a36313587060e
#
_cell.length_a   1.000
_cell.length_b   1.000
_cell.length_c   1.000
_cell.angle_alpha   90.00
_cell.angle_beta   90.00
_cell.angle_gamma   90.00
#
_symmetry.space_group_name_H-M   'P 1'
#
loop_
_entity.id
_entity.type
_entity.pdbx_description
1 polymer ?
#
loop_
_entity_poly.entity_id
_entity_poly.type
_entity_poly.pdbx_seq_one_letter_code
_entity_poly.pdbx_strand_id
1 'polypeptide(L)'
;MPFEDKQDFKEAKKGFIAAPPYRKIMQDKGGVAWDMDKWNFLLEGKDFKSIHPSLQRQALLNMEYGLYEVIPGIYQVRGFDLANISFVKGNTGWIVIDPLSVKETAREALDFINKKLGERPVVAVIVSHSHGDHFGGIKGVVNEEDVKSGKVPVIAPKGFIEEALSENMFAGNAMFRRKSYTYGDALPPSPFGHVDCSIGKFSAKGDTGIIPPTRVIAQPYEEMTVDGVPMVFQSTPGTE
;
A
#
# COMPACT_ATOMS: atom_id res chain seq x y z
N MET A 1 21.35 2.79 17.69
CA MET A 1 20.88 1.82 16.68
C MET A 1 22.09 1.04 16.18
N PRO A 2 22.06 -0.29 16.13
CA PRO A 2 23.18 -1.11 15.65
C PRO A 2 23.23 -1.09 14.11
N PHE A 3 23.86 -0.08 13.54
CA PHE A 3 23.92 0.10 12.09
C PHE A 3 24.64 -1.03 11.36
N GLU A 4 25.50 -1.79 12.06
CA GLU A 4 26.19 -2.97 11.52
C GLU A 4 25.29 -4.19 11.39
N ASP A 5 24.14 -4.20 12.07
CA ASP A 5 23.16 -5.29 11.97
C ASP A 5 22.49 -5.28 10.58
N LYS A 6 22.58 -6.41 9.89
CA LYS A 6 22.00 -6.63 8.57
C LYS A 6 20.78 -7.56 8.59
N GLN A 7 20.25 -7.89 9.77
CA GLN A 7 19.12 -8.82 9.89
C GLN A 7 17.88 -8.31 9.15
N ASP A 8 17.53 -7.02 9.33
CA ASP A 8 16.39 -6.41 8.63
C ASP A 8 16.50 -6.51 7.10
N PHE A 9 17.72 -6.35 6.55
CA PHE A 9 17.96 -6.48 5.10
C PHE A 9 17.77 -7.92 4.59
N LYS A 10 18.05 -8.92 5.42
CA LYS A 10 17.77 -10.32 5.09
C LYS A 10 16.27 -10.59 5.16
N GLU A 11 15.62 -10.08 6.21
CA GLU A 11 14.18 -10.26 6.42
C GLU A 11 13.36 -9.53 5.37
N ALA A 12 13.75 -8.32 4.97
CA ALA A 12 13.09 -7.58 3.91
C ALA A 12 13.06 -8.31 2.56
N LYS A 13 14.04 -9.18 2.31
CA LYS A 13 14.12 -10.02 1.09
C LYS A 13 13.47 -11.39 1.22
N LYS A 14 13.09 -11.78 2.44
CA LYS A 14 12.50 -13.10 2.67
C LYS A 14 11.18 -13.24 1.92
N GLY A 15 11.00 -14.41 1.30
CA GLY A 15 9.79 -14.72 0.53
C GLY A 15 9.70 -14.02 -0.84
N PHE A 16 10.76 -13.40 -1.33
CA PHE A 16 10.77 -12.80 -2.67
C PHE A 16 10.44 -13.84 -3.74
N ILE A 17 9.45 -13.54 -4.58
CA ILE A 17 9.01 -14.38 -5.70
C ILE A 17 9.50 -13.80 -7.02
N ALA A 18 9.18 -12.53 -7.27
CA ALA A 18 9.51 -11.88 -8.54
C ALA A 18 9.40 -10.35 -8.44
N ALA A 19 10.13 -9.65 -9.31
CA ALA A 19 9.88 -8.26 -9.62
C ALA A 19 9.48 -8.11 -11.10
N PRO A 20 8.67 -7.11 -11.46
CA PRO A 20 8.45 -6.80 -12.87
C PRO A 20 9.73 -6.23 -13.50
N PRO A 21 9.91 -6.38 -14.82
CA PRO A 21 11.10 -5.86 -15.51
C PRO A 21 11.12 -4.32 -15.61
N TYR A 22 10.04 -3.67 -15.20
CA TYR A 22 9.88 -2.22 -15.15
C TYR A 22 9.61 -1.78 -13.73
N ARG A 23 9.97 -0.54 -13.41
CA ARG A 23 9.76 0.07 -12.11
C ARG A 23 8.95 1.38 -12.22
N LYS A 24 8.25 1.53 -13.35
CA LYS A 24 7.41 2.69 -13.68
C LYS A 24 6.01 2.24 -14.05
N ILE A 25 5.02 2.85 -13.42
CA ILE A 25 3.58 2.61 -13.66
C ILE A 25 3.01 3.89 -14.27
N MET A 26 2.23 3.75 -15.34
CA MET A 26 1.66 4.88 -16.07
C MET A 26 0.22 5.16 -15.63
N GLN A 27 -0.18 6.41 -15.72
CA GLN A 27 -1.58 6.82 -15.52
C GLN A 27 -2.41 6.50 -16.76
N ASP A 28 -3.69 6.20 -16.58
CA ASP A 28 -4.64 5.92 -17.69
C ASP A 28 -4.76 7.12 -18.65
N LYS A 29 -4.67 8.34 -18.13
CA LYS A 29 -4.80 9.60 -18.91
C LYS A 29 -3.47 10.15 -19.41
N GLY A 30 -2.41 9.37 -19.30
CA GLY A 30 -1.04 9.81 -19.62
C GLY A 30 -0.35 10.45 -18.43
N GLY A 31 0.97 10.30 -18.40
CA GLY A 31 1.81 10.68 -17.25
C GLY A 31 2.24 9.47 -16.44
N VAL A 32 3.01 9.72 -15.40
CA VAL A 32 3.61 8.69 -14.54
C VAL A 32 2.86 8.65 -13.22
N ALA A 33 2.28 7.49 -12.90
CA ALA A 33 1.66 7.24 -11.60
C ALA A 33 2.73 6.95 -10.54
N TRP A 34 3.68 6.10 -10.87
CA TRP A 34 4.76 5.69 -9.98
C TRP A 34 6.06 5.48 -10.75
N ASP A 35 7.19 5.83 -10.15
CA ASP A 35 8.51 5.64 -10.74
C ASP A 35 9.54 5.41 -9.63
N MET A 36 9.81 4.15 -9.33
CA MET A 36 10.76 3.74 -8.30
C MET A 36 12.21 4.08 -8.66
N ASP A 37 12.54 4.24 -9.94
CA ASP A 37 13.88 4.54 -10.40
C ASP A 37 14.38 5.92 -9.96
N LYS A 38 13.48 6.81 -9.58
CA LYS A 38 13.83 8.13 -9.03
C LYS A 38 14.69 8.06 -7.76
N TRP A 39 14.68 6.93 -7.06
CA TRP A 39 15.45 6.70 -5.84
C TRP A 39 16.66 5.79 -6.02
N ASN A 40 17.06 5.49 -7.27
CA ASN A 40 18.23 4.64 -7.55
C ASN A 40 19.54 5.20 -6.98
N PHE A 41 19.65 6.51 -6.73
CA PHE A 41 20.79 7.11 -6.05
C PHE A 41 21.09 6.52 -4.67
N LEU A 42 20.08 5.93 -4.01
CA LEU A 42 20.24 5.21 -2.73
C LEU A 42 21.13 3.97 -2.88
N LEU A 43 21.13 3.33 -4.06
CA LEU A 43 21.87 2.10 -4.33
C LEU A 43 23.36 2.35 -4.68
N GLU A 44 23.79 3.61 -4.77
CA GLU A 44 25.18 3.97 -5.10
C GLU A 44 26.17 3.73 -3.95
N GLY A 45 25.70 3.33 -2.78
CA GLY A 45 26.55 2.99 -1.61
C GLY A 45 27.24 4.20 -0.97
N LYS A 46 26.72 5.41 -1.19
CA LYS A 46 27.24 6.65 -0.61
C LYS A 46 26.54 7.00 0.69
N ASP A 47 27.27 7.49 1.67
CA ASP A 47 26.69 8.07 2.89
C ASP A 47 26.25 9.52 2.62
N PHE A 48 24.97 9.79 2.88
CA PHE A 48 24.41 11.12 2.76
C PHE A 48 24.54 11.88 4.08
N LYS A 49 25.35 12.93 4.08
CA LYS A 49 25.49 13.81 5.25
C LYS A 49 24.34 14.78 5.43
N SER A 50 23.38 14.77 4.51
CA SER A 50 22.20 15.64 4.49
C SER A 50 21.04 15.11 5.32
N ILE A 51 21.04 13.82 5.70
CA ILE A 51 19.98 13.16 6.44
C ILE A 51 20.55 12.31 7.58
N HIS A 52 19.70 11.96 8.55
CA HIS A 52 20.11 11.07 9.63
C HIS A 52 20.38 9.66 9.09
N PRO A 53 21.46 8.96 9.54
CA PRO A 53 21.80 7.63 9.04
C PRO A 53 20.68 6.58 9.18
N SER A 54 19.83 6.70 10.20
CA SER A 54 18.67 5.80 10.36
C SER A 54 17.63 5.97 9.24
N LEU A 55 17.40 7.19 8.77
CA LEU A 55 16.52 7.43 7.63
C LEU A 55 17.13 6.86 6.35
N GLN A 56 18.44 7.01 6.14
CA GLN A 56 19.13 6.41 5.00
C GLN A 56 19.02 4.88 5.01
N ARG A 57 19.22 4.27 6.19
CA ARG A 57 19.06 2.83 6.38
C ARG A 57 17.64 2.37 6.05
N GLN A 58 16.62 3.07 6.58
CA GLN A 58 15.22 2.78 6.29
C GLN A 58 14.90 2.97 4.81
N ALA A 59 15.42 4.04 4.20
CA ALA A 59 15.25 4.29 2.77
C ALA A 59 15.82 3.17 1.89
N LEU A 60 16.94 2.54 2.29
CA LEU A 60 17.50 1.38 1.61
C LEU A 60 16.60 0.14 1.76
N LEU A 61 16.02 -0.10 2.94
CA LEU A 61 15.05 -1.18 3.16
C LEU A 61 13.80 -0.99 2.29
N ASN A 62 13.32 0.25 2.17
CA ASN A 62 12.18 0.60 1.32
C ASN A 62 12.50 0.60 -0.20
N MET A 63 13.70 0.15 -0.63
CA MET A 63 14.02 -0.12 -2.03
C MET A 63 13.57 -1.51 -2.50
N GLU A 64 13.09 -2.36 -1.59
CA GLU A 64 12.52 -3.66 -1.96
C GLU A 64 11.29 -3.45 -2.86
N TYR A 65 11.27 -4.17 -3.99
CA TYR A 65 10.29 -3.97 -5.06
C TYR A 65 9.88 -5.30 -5.67
N GLY A 66 8.59 -5.60 -5.67
CA GLY A 66 8.07 -6.81 -6.29
C GLY A 66 7.05 -7.56 -5.43
N LEU A 67 6.88 -8.85 -5.74
CA LEU A 67 5.96 -9.78 -5.09
C LEU A 67 6.71 -10.67 -4.10
N TYR A 68 6.17 -10.79 -2.91
CA TYR A 68 6.69 -11.58 -1.80
C TYR A 68 5.63 -12.50 -1.22
N GLU A 69 5.98 -13.73 -0.88
CA GLU A 69 5.18 -14.59 -0.02
C GLU A 69 5.58 -14.32 1.43
N VAL A 70 4.69 -13.73 2.21
CA VAL A 70 4.94 -13.40 3.62
C VAL A 70 4.91 -14.67 4.47
N ILE A 71 3.84 -15.43 4.31
CA ILE A 71 3.64 -16.80 4.80
C ILE A 71 2.84 -17.56 3.74
N PRO A 72 2.78 -18.90 3.76
CA PRO A 72 2.02 -19.67 2.76
C PRO A 72 0.59 -19.16 2.59
N GLY A 73 0.24 -18.74 1.38
CA GLY A 73 -1.08 -18.21 1.04
C GLY A 73 -1.31 -16.73 1.31
N ILE A 74 -0.36 -16.01 1.88
CA ILE A 74 -0.41 -14.55 2.07
C ILE A 74 0.74 -13.91 1.31
N TYR A 75 0.40 -13.04 0.38
CA TYR A 75 1.33 -12.38 -0.52
C TYR A 75 1.26 -10.87 -0.36
N GLN A 76 2.37 -10.19 -0.68
CA GLN A 76 2.46 -8.74 -0.61
C GLN A 76 3.19 -8.21 -1.84
N VAL A 77 2.63 -7.19 -2.49
CA VAL A 77 3.34 -6.40 -3.49
C VAL A 77 3.89 -5.15 -2.82
N ARG A 78 5.20 -4.98 -2.90
CA ARG A 78 5.97 -3.93 -2.25
C ARG A 78 6.57 -2.96 -3.24
N GLY A 79 6.66 -1.69 -2.85
CA GLY A 79 7.36 -0.64 -3.60
C GLY A 79 6.58 -0.08 -4.80
N PHE A 80 5.28 -0.40 -4.94
CA PHE A 80 4.43 0.13 -6.02
C PHE A 80 3.76 1.45 -5.63
N ASP A 81 3.81 1.81 -4.36
CA ASP A 81 3.23 3.02 -3.79
C ASP A 81 3.89 3.31 -2.43
N LEU A 82 3.35 4.24 -1.66
CA LEU A 82 3.75 4.50 -0.28
C LEU A 82 3.49 3.27 0.61
N ALA A 83 2.24 2.79 0.63
CA ALA A 83 1.86 1.57 1.33
C ALA A 83 2.18 0.30 0.53
N ASN A 84 1.98 -0.85 1.13
CA ASN A 84 2.03 -2.16 0.47
C ASN A 84 0.61 -2.72 0.37
N ILE A 85 0.32 -3.42 -0.73
CA ILE A 85 -0.93 -4.15 -0.90
C ILE A 85 -0.73 -5.62 -0.59
N SER A 86 -1.66 -6.20 0.18
CA SER A 86 -1.60 -7.61 0.54
C SER A 86 -2.74 -8.40 -0.10
N PHE A 87 -2.44 -9.64 -0.46
CA PHE A 87 -3.36 -10.58 -1.09
C PHE A 87 -3.39 -11.87 -0.27
N VAL A 88 -4.56 -12.23 0.25
CA VAL A 88 -4.79 -13.49 0.92
C VAL A 88 -5.48 -14.44 -0.06
N LYS A 89 -4.92 -15.63 -0.23
CA LYS A 89 -5.47 -16.65 -1.11
C LYS A 89 -6.66 -17.32 -0.46
N GLY A 90 -7.86 -16.99 -0.92
CA GLY A 90 -9.08 -17.68 -0.54
C GLY A 90 -9.33 -18.94 -1.36
N ASN A 91 -10.48 -19.57 -1.14
CA ASN A 91 -10.88 -20.77 -1.88
C ASN A 91 -11.10 -20.47 -3.38
N THR A 92 -11.76 -19.37 -3.68
CA THR A 92 -12.18 -19.04 -5.06
C THR A 92 -11.45 -17.83 -5.66
N GLY A 93 -10.89 -16.92 -4.81
CA GLY A 93 -10.26 -15.70 -5.31
C GLY A 93 -9.21 -15.10 -4.37
N TRP A 94 -8.91 -13.84 -4.62
CA TRP A 94 -8.07 -13.00 -3.76
C TRP A 94 -8.92 -12.19 -2.78
N ILE A 95 -8.56 -12.19 -1.52
CA ILE A 95 -8.98 -11.20 -0.54
C ILE A 95 -7.89 -10.14 -0.53
N VAL A 96 -8.23 -8.93 -0.97
CA VAL A 96 -7.28 -7.80 -1.06
C VAL A 96 -7.33 -6.99 0.22
N ILE A 97 -6.18 -6.68 0.79
CA ILE A 97 -6.05 -5.82 1.98
C ILE A 97 -5.27 -4.57 1.59
N ASP A 98 -5.83 -3.41 1.89
CA ASP A 98 -5.26 -2.08 1.68
C ASP A 98 -4.80 -1.80 0.24
N PRO A 99 -5.74 -1.50 -0.66
CA PRO A 99 -5.48 -1.38 -2.09
C PRO A 99 -4.81 -0.07 -2.53
N LEU A 100 -3.76 0.39 -1.83
CA LEU A 100 -2.88 1.51 -2.20
C LEU A 100 -3.58 2.88 -2.36
N SER A 101 -2.80 3.90 -2.82
CA SER A 101 -3.28 5.29 -2.94
C SER A 101 -4.09 5.54 -4.20
N VAL A 102 -3.77 4.86 -5.30
CA VAL A 102 -4.36 5.16 -6.61
C VAL A 102 -4.70 3.89 -7.38
N LYS A 103 -5.70 4.03 -8.25
CA LYS A 103 -6.23 2.96 -9.10
C LYS A 103 -5.14 2.25 -9.90
N GLU A 104 -4.23 3.02 -10.48
CA GLU A 104 -3.22 2.50 -11.40
C GLU A 104 -2.23 1.57 -10.70
N THR A 105 -1.75 1.94 -9.51
CA THR A 105 -0.81 1.12 -8.75
C THR A 105 -1.47 -0.13 -8.17
N ALA A 106 -2.72 -0.01 -7.72
CA ALA A 106 -3.50 -1.13 -7.21
C ALA A 106 -3.82 -2.15 -8.32
N ARG A 107 -4.24 -1.67 -9.52
CA ARG A 107 -4.46 -2.52 -10.68
C ARG A 107 -3.19 -3.24 -11.11
N GLU A 108 -2.09 -2.51 -11.24
CA GLU A 108 -0.81 -3.09 -11.63
C GLU A 108 -0.35 -4.18 -10.63
N ALA A 109 -0.58 -3.98 -9.33
CA ALA A 109 -0.27 -4.98 -8.31
C ALA A 109 -1.13 -6.26 -8.48
N LEU A 110 -2.43 -6.11 -8.75
CA LEU A 110 -3.33 -7.24 -8.99
C LEU A 110 -2.95 -7.97 -10.29
N ASP A 111 -2.67 -7.25 -11.36
CA ASP A 111 -2.26 -7.84 -12.65
C ASP A 111 -0.93 -8.59 -12.48
N PHE A 112 -0.01 -8.03 -11.70
CA PHE A 112 1.29 -8.64 -11.47
C PHE A 112 1.19 -9.94 -10.66
N ILE A 113 0.42 -9.98 -9.57
CA ILE A 113 0.23 -11.23 -8.81
C ILE A 113 -0.49 -12.28 -9.66
N ASN A 114 -1.54 -11.91 -10.40
CA ASN A 114 -2.26 -12.81 -11.28
C ASN A 114 -1.35 -13.40 -12.37
N LYS A 115 -0.48 -12.58 -12.96
CA LYS A 115 0.52 -13.04 -13.94
C LYS A 115 1.51 -14.03 -13.35
N LYS A 116 1.85 -13.93 -12.06
CA LYS A 116 2.87 -14.76 -11.41
C LYS A 116 2.31 -16.03 -10.77
N LEU A 117 1.13 -15.96 -10.17
CA LEU A 117 0.56 -17.05 -9.38
C LEU A 117 -0.70 -17.68 -9.99
N GLY A 118 -1.12 -17.20 -11.15
CA GLY A 118 -2.36 -17.61 -11.82
C GLY A 118 -3.49 -16.64 -11.57
N GLU A 119 -4.32 -16.47 -12.60
CA GLU A 119 -5.44 -15.54 -12.58
C GLU A 119 -6.51 -15.98 -11.57
N ARG A 120 -6.90 -15.06 -10.70
CA ARG A 120 -7.96 -15.24 -9.70
C ARG A 120 -8.77 -13.96 -9.58
N PRO A 121 -10.10 -14.03 -9.44
CA PRO A 121 -10.91 -12.86 -9.18
C PRO A 121 -10.65 -12.30 -7.78
N VAL A 122 -10.93 -11.02 -7.57
CA VAL A 122 -11.06 -10.45 -6.24
C VAL A 122 -12.42 -10.81 -5.66
N VAL A 123 -12.45 -11.39 -4.48
CA VAL A 123 -13.67 -11.87 -3.80
C VAL A 123 -14.02 -11.08 -2.55
N ALA A 124 -13.09 -10.30 -2.03
CA ALA A 124 -13.33 -9.33 -0.96
C ALA A 124 -12.24 -8.27 -0.95
N VAL A 125 -12.56 -7.08 -0.46
CA VAL A 125 -11.58 -6.02 -0.15
C VAL A 125 -11.72 -5.66 1.32
N ILE A 126 -10.60 -5.59 2.02
CA ILE A 126 -10.51 -5.19 3.42
C ILE A 126 -9.70 -3.90 3.48
N VAL A 127 -10.20 -2.89 4.17
CA VAL A 127 -9.50 -1.65 4.45
C VAL A 127 -9.22 -1.58 5.93
N SER A 128 -7.95 -1.44 6.30
CA SER A 128 -7.52 -1.46 7.70
C SER A 128 -7.90 -0.18 8.45
N HIS A 129 -7.77 0.98 7.80
CA HIS A 129 -8.05 2.29 8.39
C HIS A 129 -8.31 3.38 7.32
N SER A 130 -8.51 4.61 7.74
CA SER A 130 -9.03 5.72 6.91
C SER A 130 -8.00 6.52 6.12
N HIS A 131 -6.71 6.19 6.18
CA HIS A 131 -5.70 6.88 5.39
C HIS A 131 -5.81 6.55 3.90
N GLY A 132 -5.64 7.55 3.05
CA GLY A 132 -5.88 7.45 1.60
C GLY A 132 -4.99 6.46 0.86
N ASP A 133 -3.81 6.17 1.36
CA ASP A 133 -2.88 5.18 0.80
C ASP A 133 -3.24 3.72 1.10
N HIS A 134 -4.34 3.50 1.86
CA HIS A 134 -4.87 2.18 2.16
C HIS A 134 -6.20 1.88 1.47
N PHE A 135 -6.87 2.88 0.88
CA PHE A 135 -8.15 2.66 0.19
C PHE A 135 -8.27 3.35 -1.18
N GLY A 136 -7.44 4.37 -1.45
CA GLY A 136 -7.60 5.23 -2.63
C GLY A 136 -7.56 4.49 -3.97
N GLY A 137 -6.83 3.40 -4.03
CA GLY A 137 -6.70 2.54 -5.23
C GLY A 137 -7.79 1.48 -5.40
N ILE A 138 -8.80 1.43 -4.54
CA ILE A 138 -9.81 0.36 -4.51
C ILE A 138 -10.46 0.07 -5.87
N LYS A 139 -10.68 1.10 -6.70
CA LYS A 139 -11.24 0.97 -8.06
C LYS A 139 -10.27 0.30 -9.05
N GLY A 140 -9.02 0.06 -8.67
CA GLY A 140 -8.05 -0.71 -9.42
C GLY A 140 -8.19 -2.22 -9.23
N VAL A 141 -8.83 -2.65 -8.16
CA VAL A 141 -8.96 -4.07 -7.79
C VAL A 141 -10.40 -4.58 -7.84
N VAL A 142 -11.40 -3.70 -7.78
CA VAL A 142 -12.82 -4.09 -7.82
C VAL A 142 -13.66 -3.08 -8.57
N ASN A 143 -14.73 -3.56 -9.24
CA ASN A 143 -15.74 -2.71 -9.87
C ASN A 143 -16.83 -2.35 -8.86
N GLU A 144 -17.32 -1.11 -8.90
CA GLU A 144 -18.41 -0.65 -8.03
C GLU A 144 -19.69 -1.48 -8.20
N GLU A 145 -19.98 -1.99 -9.40
CA GLU A 145 -21.14 -2.81 -9.67
C GLU A 145 -21.08 -4.17 -8.94
N ASP A 146 -19.90 -4.79 -8.90
CA ASP A 146 -19.68 -6.04 -8.15
C ASP A 146 -19.87 -5.83 -6.63
N VAL A 147 -19.51 -4.64 -6.12
CA VAL A 147 -19.72 -4.28 -4.71
C VAL A 147 -21.22 -4.01 -4.44
N LYS A 148 -21.87 -3.19 -5.31
CA LYS A 148 -23.31 -2.86 -5.16
C LYS A 148 -24.21 -4.08 -5.27
N SER A 149 -23.85 -5.07 -6.08
CA SER A 149 -24.59 -6.34 -6.20
C SER A 149 -24.34 -7.30 -5.04
N GLY A 150 -23.40 -6.99 -4.15
CA GLY A 150 -23.03 -7.86 -3.02
C GLY A 150 -22.10 -9.01 -3.40
N LYS A 151 -21.62 -9.06 -4.65
CA LYS A 151 -20.70 -10.09 -5.13
C LYS A 151 -19.32 -9.98 -4.48
N VAL A 152 -18.83 -8.74 -4.27
CA VAL A 152 -17.54 -8.47 -3.62
C VAL A 152 -17.78 -7.56 -2.43
N PRO A 153 -17.74 -8.07 -1.19
CA PRO A 153 -17.84 -7.23 0.00
C PRO A 153 -16.62 -6.33 0.16
N VAL A 154 -16.87 -5.09 0.57
CA VAL A 154 -15.86 -4.18 1.10
C VAL A 154 -16.02 -4.13 2.60
N ILE A 155 -14.99 -4.53 3.33
CA ILE A 155 -14.98 -4.66 4.79
C ILE A 155 -14.11 -3.55 5.35
N ALA A 156 -14.61 -2.77 6.29
CA ALA A 156 -13.86 -1.69 6.91
C ALA A 156 -14.28 -1.48 8.37
N PRO A 157 -13.45 -0.81 9.20
CA PRO A 157 -13.82 -0.51 10.57
C PRO A 157 -14.97 0.52 10.65
N LYS A 158 -15.67 0.52 11.78
CA LYS A 158 -16.67 1.55 12.11
C LYS A 158 -16.02 2.94 12.08
N GLY A 159 -16.71 3.90 11.46
CA GLY A 159 -16.24 5.27 11.33
C GLY A 159 -15.34 5.52 10.11
N PHE A 160 -15.02 4.48 9.33
CA PHE A 160 -14.11 4.59 8.18
C PHE A 160 -14.48 5.73 7.21
N ILE A 161 -15.74 5.85 6.81
CA ILE A 161 -16.16 6.89 5.84
C ILE A 161 -16.07 8.28 6.46
N GLU A 162 -16.53 8.42 7.69
CA GLU A 162 -16.51 9.69 8.41
C GLU A 162 -15.07 10.22 8.57
N GLU A 163 -14.16 9.35 8.99
CA GLU A 163 -12.75 9.70 9.18
C GLU A 163 -12.05 9.96 7.84
N ALA A 164 -12.26 9.13 6.83
CA ALA A 164 -11.70 9.33 5.50
C ALA A 164 -12.14 10.65 4.86
N LEU A 165 -13.40 11.04 5.01
CA LEU A 165 -13.92 12.33 4.52
C LEU A 165 -13.40 13.49 5.38
N SER A 166 -13.36 13.35 6.70
CA SER A 166 -12.84 14.35 7.62
C SER A 166 -11.39 14.72 7.27
N GLU A 167 -10.53 13.72 7.15
CA GLU A 167 -9.12 13.91 6.88
C GLU A 167 -8.83 14.44 5.47
N ASN A 168 -9.46 13.87 4.45
CA ASN A 168 -9.10 14.16 3.05
C ASN A 168 -9.90 15.33 2.45
N MET A 169 -11.10 15.61 2.92
CA MET A 169 -11.94 16.70 2.40
C MET A 169 -11.95 17.92 3.32
N PHE A 170 -12.36 17.76 4.58
CA PHE A 170 -12.48 18.91 5.48
C PHE A 170 -11.13 19.44 5.95
N ALA A 171 -10.22 18.56 6.35
CA ALA A 171 -8.87 18.91 6.79
C ALA A 171 -7.82 18.83 5.69
N GLY A 172 -8.18 18.45 4.45
CA GLY A 172 -7.25 18.05 3.39
C GLY A 172 -6.12 19.05 3.13
N ASN A 173 -6.40 20.34 3.07
CA ASN A 173 -5.36 21.38 2.89
C ASN A 173 -4.37 21.44 4.06
N ALA A 174 -4.86 21.28 5.29
CA ALA A 174 -4.00 21.30 6.48
C ALA A 174 -3.15 20.03 6.53
N MET A 175 -3.75 18.88 6.24
CA MET A 175 -3.07 17.59 6.18
C MET A 175 -2.01 17.55 5.08
N PHE A 176 -2.32 18.08 3.88
CA PHE A 176 -1.35 18.17 2.79
C PHE A 176 -0.13 19.02 3.17
N ARG A 177 -0.33 20.20 3.76
CA ARG A 177 0.77 21.05 4.23
C ARG A 177 1.59 20.36 5.32
N ARG A 178 0.93 19.74 6.30
CA ARG A 178 1.59 19.00 7.38
C ARG A 178 2.44 17.86 6.82
N LYS A 179 1.89 17.05 5.90
CA LYS A 179 2.60 16.00 5.18
C LYS A 179 3.85 16.53 4.47
N SER A 180 3.72 17.65 3.76
CA SER A 180 4.84 18.25 3.03
C SER A 180 5.98 18.69 3.95
N TYR A 181 5.69 19.23 5.13
CA TYR A 181 6.71 19.53 6.12
C TYR A 181 7.31 18.28 6.77
N THR A 182 6.49 17.28 7.04
CA THR A 182 6.94 16.05 7.72
C THR A 182 7.86 15.23 6.82
N TYR A 183 7.51 15.06 5.55
CA TYR A 183 8.19 14.14 4.64
C TYR A 183 9.06 14.84 3.58
N GLY A 184 8.99 16.15 3.46
CA GLY A 184 9.76 16.89 2.46
C GLY A 184 9.32 16.58 1.02
N ASP A 185 8.06 16.23 0.79
CA ASP A 185 7.55 15.74 -0.49
C ASP A 185 7.46 16.80 -1.59
N ALA A 186 7.65 18.07 -1.26
CA ALA A 186 7.83 19.16 -2.22
C ALA A 186 9.25 19.19 -2.84
N LEU A 187 10.20 18.47 -2.25
CA LEU A 187 11.58 18.38 -2.74
C LEU A 187 11.71 17.27 -3.79
N PRO A 188 12.54 17.45 -4.83
CA PRO A 188 12.79 16.38 -5.79
C PRO A 188 13.56 15.23 -5.13
N PRO A 189 13.32 13.95 -5.54
CA PRO A 189 14.12 12.83 -5.10
C PRO A 189 15.62 13.03 -5.41
N SER A 190 16.42 13.14 -4.38
CA SER A 190 17.87 13.29 -4.48
C SER A 190 18.53 13.15 -3.10
N PRO A 191 19.87 12.98 -3.01
CA PRO A 191 20.57 12.97 -1.72
C PRO A 191 20.42 14.24 -0.88
N PHE A 192 20.04 15.38 -1.48
CA PHE A 192 19.81 16.67 -0.82
C PHE A 192 18.35 17.12 -0.84
N GLY A 193 17.46 16.26 -1.31
CA GLY A 193 16.03 16.50 -1.39
C GLY A 193 15.24 15.44 -0.66
N HIS A 194 14.17 14.94 -1.30
CA HIS A 194 13.35 13.87 -0.77
C HIS A 194 14.07 12.52 -0.90
N VAL A 195 14.27 11.84 0.21
CA VAL A 195 14.95 10.53 0.26
C VAL A 195 13.94 9.40 0.52
N ASP A 196 13.05 9.58 1.51
CA ASP A 196 12.09 8.56 1.93
C ASP A 196 11.07 9.18 2.90
N CYS A 197 9.89 8.59 3.01
CA CYS A 197 8.91 8.91 4.05
C CYS A 197 9.07 8.06 5.32
N SER A 198 10.10 7.24 5.41
CA SER A 198 10.40 6.21 6.41
C SER A 198 9.44 5.00 6.42
N ILE A 199 8.21 5.17 6.01
CA ILE A 199 7.19 4.11 5.86
C ILE A 199 7.09 3.62 4.41
N GLY A 200 7.70 4.31 3.47
CA GLY A 200 7.73 4.04 2.04
C GLY A 200 8.35 5.22 1.32
N LYS A 201 8.41 5.17 -0.02
CA LYS A 201 9.06 6.23 -0.80
C LYS A 201 8.22 7.50 -0.90
N PHE A 202 7.01 7.36 -1.39
CA PHE A 202 6.14 8.49 -1.70
C PHE A 202 4.73 7.98 -2.03
N SER A 203 3.71 8.84 -1.98
CA SER A 203 2.39 8.49 -2.51
C SER A 203 2.39 8.57 -4.03
N ALA A 204 1.86 7.55 -4.70
CA ALA A 204 1.66 7.54 -6.14
C ALA A 204 0.71 8.68 -6.58
N LYS A 205 0.77 9.02 -7.87
CA LYS A 205 -0.09 10.02 -8.52
C LYS A 205 -1.02 9.33 -9.50
N GLY A 206 -2.33 9.52 -9.38
CA GLY A 206 -3.29 8.89 -10.28
C GLY A 206 -4.73 9.10 -9.88
N ASP A 207 -5.60 8.25 -10.36
CA ASP A 207 -7.02 8.30 -10.01
C ASP A 207 -7.22 7.69 -8.61
N THR A 208 -7.68 8.48 -7.67
CA THR A 208 -8.05 8.04 -6.32
C THR A 208 -9.56 7.93 -6.18
N GLY A 209 -10.04 7.04 -5.33
CA GLY A 209 -11.46 6.88 -5.09
C GLY A 209 -11.77 6.20 -3.76
N ILE A 210 -13.03 6.25 -3.39
CA ILE A 210 -13.55 5.54 -2.22
C ILE A 210 -14.77 4.75 -2.63
N ILE A 211 -14.91 3.54 -2.12
CA ILE A 211 -16.13 2.73 -2.21
C ILE A 211 -16.61 2.50 -0.78
N PRO A 212 -17.84 2.90 -0.45
CA PRO A 212 -18.39 2.67 0.89
C PRO A 212 -18.37 1.19 1.27
N PRO A 213 -18.01 0.85 2.52
CA PRO A 213 -18.02 -0.53 2.97
C PRO A 213 -19.44 -1.11 2.97
N THR A 214 -19.56 -2.35 2.51
CA THR A 214 -20.79 -3.14 2.59
C THR A 214 -20.86 -3.96 3.87
N ARG A 215 -19.71 -4.14 4.53
CA ARG A 215 -19.59 -4.78 5.84
C ARG A 215 -18.74 -3.92 6.77
N VAL A 216 -19.30 -3.51 7.88
CA VAL A 216 -18.64 -2.70 8.91
C VAL A 216 -18.29 -3.59 10.10
N ILE A 217 -17.03 -3.54 10.53
CA ILE A 217 -16.55 -4.13 11.77
C ILE A 217 -16.88 -3.14 12.90
N ALA A 218 -17.89 -3.46 13.69
CA ALA A 218 -18.44 -2.55 14.68
C ALA A 218 -18.06 -2.89 16.13
N GLN A 219 -17.72 -4.16 16.39
CA GLN A 219 -17.33 -4.61 17.71
C GLN A 219 -15.82 -4.54 17.90
N PRO A 220 -15.34 -4.41 19.14
CA PRO A 220 -13.88 -4.43 19.42
C PRO A 220 -13.18 -5.71 18.95
N TYR A 221 -13.92 -6.80 18.84
CA TYR A 221 -13.45 -8.09 18.37
C TYR A 221 -14.57 -8.76 17.56
N GLU A 222 -14.28 -9.13 16.32
CA GLU A 222 -15.19 -9.88 15.45
C GLU A 222 -14.44 -10.99 14.73
N GLU A 223 -15.10 -12.14 14.62
CA GLU A 223 -14.62 -13.25 13.80
C GLU A 223 -15.54 -13.45 12.60
N MET A 224 -14.97 -13.71 11.44
CA MET A 224 -15.73 -14.11 10.26
C MET A 224 -14.89 -14.96 9.34
N THR A 225 -15.56 -15.72 8.48
CA THR A 225 -14.92 -16.45 7.39
C THR A 225 -15.16 -15.71 6.08
N VAL A 226 -14.09 -15.37 5.39
CA VAL A 226 -14.10 -14.70 4.07
C VAL A 226 -13.52 -15.67 3.05
N ASP A 227 -14.31 -16.08 2.07
CA ASP A 227 -13.91 -17.06 1.03
C ASP A 227 -13.16 -18.28 1.58
N GLY A 228 -13.66 -18.84 2.70
CA GLY A 228 -13.07 -20.01 3.36
C GLY A 228 -11.88 -19.72 4.28
N VAL A 229 -11.44 -18.47 4.38
CA VAL A 229 -10.34 -18.06 5.28
C VAL A 229 -10.93 -17.53 6.58
N PRO A 230 -10.67 -18.17 7.74
CA PRO A 230 -11.05 -17.61 9.03
C PRO A 230 -10.22 -16.37 9.34
N MET A 231 -10.88 -15.29 9.70
CA MET A 231 -10.27 -14.00 10.00
C MET A 231 -10.76 -13.46 11.33
N VAL A 232 -9.86 -12.82 12.04
CA VAL A 232 -10.13 -12.08 13.28
C VAL A 232 -9.90 -10.61 13.03
N PHE A 233 -10.88 -9.79 13.36
CA PHE A 233 -10.80 -8.34 13.31
C PHE A 233 -10.78 -7.81 14.73
N GLN A 234 -9.72 -7.12 15.07
CA GLN A 234 -9.57 -6.49 16.37
C GLN A 234 -9.40 -4.98 16.21
N SER A 235 -10.30 -4.23 16.84
CA SER A 235 -10.19 -2.76 16.89
C SER A 235 -9.04 -2.35 17.79
N THR A 236 -8.25 -1.39 17.33
CA THR A 236 -7.11 -0.81 18.07
C THR A 236 -7.30 0.71 18.18
N PRO A 237 -8.30 1.18 18.96
CA PRO A 237 -8.62 2.60 19.03
C PRO A 237 -7.46 3.41 19.59
N GLY A 238 -7.22 4.59 18.99
CA GLY A 238 -6.15 5.50 19.36
C GLY A 238 -4.80 5.18 18.73
N THR A 239 -4.72 4.24 17.80
CA THR A 239 -3.53 4.01 16.98
C THR A 239 -3.53 4.88 15.73
N GLU A 240 -4.60 4.93 14.98
CA GLU A 240 -4.84 5.81 13.82
C GLU A 240 -6.33 5.93 13.53
#